data_236d849fa1541cd88e94f658d2db2596
#
_entry.id   236d849fa1541cd88e94f658d2db2596
#
_cell.length_a   1.000
_cell.length_b   1.000
_cell.length_c   1.000
_cell.angle_alpha   90.00
_cell.angle_beta   90.00
_cell.angle_gamma   90.00
#
_symmetry.space_group_name_H-M   'P 1'
#
loop_
_entity.id
_entity.type
_entity.pdbx_description
1 polymer ?
#
loop_
_entity_poly.entity_id
_entity_poly.type
_entity_poly.pdbx_seq_one_letter_code
_entity_poly.pdbx_strand_id
1 'polypeptide(L)'
;MAELLILWGYIGIVNSCIGAGVLKGIGLLTGRKKIVYGLAGTELAGIVAITVYAQTVSIFGKVFMAAHLILLAAAAACAYWCRKELLVIWSRVKKICLSWEGVLYLIFAVMTAYFASRGLQHTDTGIYHAQAIRWYEEYGLVKGLGNLQQHFAYNSAYLAYAAAFSMKWLVGQSLHGTNGFLQAFLCIWALYGLKNFARHKSHLADGCRVGILLYAIC
;
A
#
# COMPACT_ATOMS: atom_id res chain seq x y z
N MET A 1 6.31 -8.30 -14.86
CA MET A 1 5.14 -7.39 -14.98
C MET A 1 3.85 -8.00 -14.43
N ALA A 2 3.42 -9.18 -14.91
CA ALA A 2 2.21 -9.85 -14.37
C ALA A 2 2.31 -10.12 -12.87
N GLU A 3 3.45 -10.57 -12.39
CA GLU A 3 3.74 -10.79 -10.96
C GLU A 3 3.52 -9.53 -10.11
N LEU A 4 3.94 -8.36 -10.61
CA LEU A 4 3.72 -7.09 -9.92
C LEU A 4 2.23 -6.73 -9.86
N LEU A 5 1.47 -6.93 -10.93
CA LEU A 5 0.03 -6.67 -10.93
C LEU A 5 -0.72 -7.60 -9.96
N ILE A 6 -0.32 -8.87 -9.90
CA ILE A 6 -0.86 -9.84 -8.93
C ILE A 6 -0.51 -9.40 -7.51
N LEU A 7 0.75 -9.04 -7.26
CA LEU A 7 1.20 -8.54 -5.97
C LEU A 7 0.41 -7.28 -5.56
N TRP A 8 0.18 -6.34 -6.47
CA TRP A 8 -0.57 -5.11 -6.17
C TRP A 8 -2.04 -5.38 -5.87
N GLY A 9 -2.66 -6.31 -6.61
CA GLY A 9 -4.01 -6.77 -6.28
C GLY A 9 -4.08 -7.39 -4.88
N TYR A 10 -3.09 -8.22 -4.54
CA TYR A 10 -2.96 -8.82 -3.22
C TYR A 10 -2.76 -7.76 -2.12
N ILE A 11 -1.83 -6.82 -2.30
CA ILE A 11 -1.59 -5.72 -1.36
C ILE A 11 -2.87 -4.91 -1.13
N GLY A 12 -3.59 -4.55 -2.20
CA GLY A 12 -4.85 -3.80 -2.12
C GLY A 12 -5.94 -4.57 -1.35
N ILE A 13 -6.06 -5.88 -1.54
CA ILE A 13 -7.01 -6.70 -0.79
C ILE A 13 -6.67 -6.71 0.70
N VAL A 14 -5.41 -6.95 1.06
CA VAL A 14 -4.97 -7.01 2.46
C VAL A 14 -5.13 -5.63 3.13
N ASN A 15 -4.71 -4.56 2.46
CA ASN A 15 -4.90 -3.19 2.96
C ASN A 15 -6.37 -2.86 3.17
N SER A 16 -7.24 -3.18 2.19
CA SER A 16 -8.69 -2.94 2.30
C SER A 16 -9.29 -3.67 3.50
N CYS A 17 -8.91 -4.93 3.74
CA CYS A 17 -9.42 -5.72 4.86
C CYS A 17 -8.98 -5.15 6.21
N ILE A 18 -7.69 -4.91 6.40
CA ILE A 18 -7.14 -4.35 7.64
C ILE A 18 -7.67 -2.93 7.85
N GLY A 19 -7.67 -2.09 6.82
CA GLY A 19 -8.14 -0.71 6.91
C GLY A 19 -9.63 -0.61 7.25
N ALA A 20 -10.48 -1.48 6.73
CA ALA A 20 -11.89 -1.55 7.10
C ALA A 20 -12.05 -1.90 8.60
N GLY A 21 -11.26 -2.87 9.10
CA GLY A 21 -11.23 -3.23 10.50
C GLY A 21 -10.82 -2.07 11.40
N VAL A 22 -9.75 -1.37 11.04
CA VAL A 22 -9.25 -0.20 11.77
C VAL A 22 -10.30 0.92 11.81
N LEU A 23 -10.86 1.28 10.67
CA LEU A 23 -11.89 2.34 10.61
C LEU A 23 -13.13 1.97 11.41
N LYS A 24 -13.56 0.70 11.37
CA LYS A 24 -14.68 0.22 12.18
C LYS A 24 -14.37 0.29 13.68
N GLY A 25 -13.17 -0.15 14.07
CA GLY A 25 -12.69 -0.04 15.45
C GLY A 25 -12.67 1.39 15.97
N ILE A 26 -12.11 2.33 15.17
CA ILE A 26 -12.12 3.77 15.49
C ILE A 26 -13.55 4.28 15.64
N GLY A 27 -14.47 3.86 14.76
CA GLY A 27 -15.88 4.23 14.85
C GLY A 27 -16.55 3.80 16.14
N LEU A 28 -16.27 2.59 16.58
CA LEU A 28 -16.79 2.07 17.85
C LEU A 28 -16.22 2.86 19.04
N LEU A 29 -14.91 3.10 19.05
CA LEU A 29 -14.23 3.84 20.13
C LEU A 29 -14.70 5.30 20.22
N THR A 30 -14.98 5.93 19.08
CA THR A 30 -15.41 7.35 19.04
C THR A 30 -16.92 7.54 19.11
N GLY A 31 -17.70 6.47 19.21
CA GLY A 31 -19.17 6.52 19.22
C GLY A 31 -19.80 6.98 17.90
N ARG A 32 -19.04 7.08 16.82
CA ARG A 32 -19.53 7.50 15.51
C ARG A 32 -20.29 6.37 14.82
N LYS A 33 -21.62 6.51 14.74
CA LYS A 33 -22.52 5.51 14.11
C LYS A 33 -22.35 5.37 12.59
N LYS A 34 -21.77 6.34 11.89
CA LYS A 34 -21.55 6.30 10.43
C LYS A 34 -20.12 6.70 10.11
N ILE A 35 -19.31 5.75 9.72
CA ILE A 35 -18.05 5.99 9.02
C ILE A 35 -18.31 5.78 7.54
N VAL A 36 -17.91 6.75 6.72
CA VAL A 36 -17.97 6.62 5.26
C VAL A 36 -16.73 5.83 4.81
N TYR A 37 -16.95 4.58 4.44
CA TYR A 37 -15.90 3.73 3.88
C TYR A 37 -15.72 4.09 2.40
N GLY A 38 -14.72 4.90 2.09
CA GLY A 38 -14.22 5.11 0.73
C GLY A 38 -13.01 4.23 0.46
N LEU A 39 -12.83 3.76 -0.78
CA LEU A 39 -11.68 2.91 -1.13
C LEU A 39 -10.35 3.54 -0.68
N ALA A 40 -10.10 4.80 -1.06
CA ALA A 40 -8.85 5.49 -0.74
C ALA A 40 -8.60 5.62 0.78
N GLY A 41 -9.63 5.99 1.55
CA GLY A 41 -9.49 6.11 3.02
C GLY A 41 -9.27 4.75 3.68
N THR A 42 -9.90 3.69 3.17
CA THR A 42 -9.72 2.34 3.67
C THR A 42 -8.32 1.82 3.35
N GLU A 43 -7.83 2.03 2.11
CA GLU A 43 -6.45 1.68 1.73
C GLU A 43 -5.41 2.41 2.59
N LEU A 44 -5.54 3.72 2.77
CA LEU A 44 -4.63 4.50 3.62
C LEU A 44 -4.62 3.99 5.06
N ALA A 45 -5.80 3.71 5.65
CA ALA A 45 -5.88 3.16 6.99
C ALA A 45 -5.18 1.78 7.08
N GLY A 46 -5.31 0.94 6.04
CA GLY A 46 -4.62 -0.33 5.93
C GLY A 46 -3.10 -0.17 5.84
N ILE A 47 -2.62 0.72 4.95
CA ILE A 47 -1.18 1.02 4.80
C ILE A 47 -0.58 1.46 6.14
N VAL A 48 -1.22 2.41 6.83
CA VAL A 48 -0.74 2.91 8.13
C VAL A 48 -0.71 1.79 9.17
N ALA A 49 -1.80 1.02 9.30
CA ALA A 49 -1.89 -0.05 10.29
C ALA A 49 -0.86 -1.16 10.03
N ILE A 50 -0.66 -1.57 8.78
CA ILE A 50 0.32 -2.59 8.41
C ILE A 50 1.74 -2.07 8.59
N THR A 51 1.99 -0.78 8.32
CA THR A 51 3.29 -0.16 8.59
C THR A 51 3.61 -0.22 10.10
N VAL A 52 2.67 0.19 10.95
CA VAL A 52 2.83 0.12 12.42
C VAL A 52 3.03 -1.34 12.86
N TYR A 53 2.23 -2.27 12.32
CA TYR A 53 2.39 -3.69 12.58
C TYR A 53 3.79 -4.20 12.23
N ALA A 54 4.26 -3.93 10.99
CA ALA A 54 5.55 -4.39 10.52
C ALA A 54 6.72 -3.80 11.34
N GLN A 55 6.64 -2.52 11.70
CA GLN A 55 7.61 -1.89 12.59
C GLN A 55 7.59 -2.52 13.99
N THR A 56 6.41 -2.77 14.54
CA THR A 56 6.29 -3.40 15.86
C THR A 56 6.88 -4.81 15.84
N VAL A 57 6.54 -5.61 14.84
CA VAL A 57 7.12 -6.96 14.68
C VAL A 57 8.63 -6.90 14.55
N SER A 58 9.16 -5.93 13.79
CA SER A 58 10.60 -5.79 13.57
C SER A 58 11.42 -5.56 14.86
N ILE A 59 10.80 -5.01 15.90
CA ILE A 59 11.45 -4.84 17.23
C ILE A 59 11.70 -6.18 17.90
N PHE A 60 10.80 -7.15 17.70
CA PHE A 60 10.85 -8.46 18.35
C PHE A 60 11.48 -9.56 17.48
N GLY A 61 11.60 -9.32 16.18
CA GLY A 61 12.16 -10.28 15.25
C GLY A 61 12.00 -9.90 13.79
N LYS A 62 12.28 -10.86 12.92
CA LYS A 62 12.25 -10.65 11.47
C LYS A 62 10.82 -10.52 10.92
N VAL A 63 10.67 -9.62 9.94
CA VAL A 63 9.42 -9.45 9.17
C VAL A 63 9.43 -10.45 8.01
N PHE A 64 9.08 -11.70 8.30
CA PHE A 64 9.17 -12.82 7.37
C PHE A 64 7.87 -13.65 7.40
N MET A 65 7.92 -14.93 7.01
CA MET A 65 6.77 -15.82 6.86
C MET A 65 5.80 -15.78 8.05
N ALA A 66 6.28 -15.92 9.29
CA ALA A 66 5.42 -15.94 10.48
C ALA A 66 4.67 -14.62 10.64
N ALA A 67 5.35 -13.47 10.49
CA ALA A 67 4.73 -12.16 10.52
C ALA A 67 3.68 -12.02 9.41
N HIS A 68 3.97 -12.52 8.22
CA HIS A 68 3.04 -12.47 7.10
C HIS A 68 1.79 -13.33 7.34
N LEU A 69 1.93 -14.53 7.87
CA LEU A 69 0.80 -15.39 8.22
C LEU A 69 -0.10 -14.77 9.31
N ILE A 70 0.49 -14.12 10.32
CA ILE A 70 -0.26 -13.37 11.34
C ILE A 70 -1.02 -12.21 10.68
N LEU A 71 -0.39 -11.47 9.77
CA LEU A 71 -1.05 -10.40 9.01
C LEU A 71 -2.23 -10.93 8.20
N LEU A 72 -2.08 -12.09 7.53
CA LEU A 72 -3.15 -12.73 6.78
C LEU A 72 -4.30 -13.17 7.68
N ALA A 73 -4.01 -13.76 8.84
CA ALA A 73 -5.03 -14.14 9.82
C ALA A 73 -5.81 -12.91 10.31
N ALA A 74 -5.10 -11.81 10.61
CA ALA A 74 -5.72 -10.54 10.97
C ALA A 74 -6.58 -9.97 9.84
N ALA A 75 -6.09 -10.01 8.60
CA ALA A 75 -6.84 -9.55 7.43
C ALA A 75 -8.13 -10.40 7.22
N ALA A 76 -8.05 -11.72 7.39
CA ALA A 76 -9.21 -12.61 7.31
C ALA A 76 -10.23 -12.33 8.42
N ALA A 77 -9.78 -12.11 9.65
CA ALA A 77 -10.64 -11.72 10.76
C ALA A 77 -11.34 -10.38 10.50
N CYS A 78 -10.60 -9.38 10.03
CA CYS A 78 -11.15 -8.09 9.64
C CYS A 78 -12.14 -8.22 8.46
N ALA A 79 -11.82 -9.05 7.46
CA ALA A 79 -12.69 -9.31 6.32
C ALA A 79 -14.04 -9.92 6.76
N TYR A 80 -14.01 -10.88 7.68
CA TYR A 80 -15.22 -11.47 8.24
C TYR A 80 -16.03 -10.44 9.04
N TRP A 81 -15.38 -9.69 9.91
CA TRP A 81 -16.02 -8.66 10.74
C TRP A 81 -16.60 -7.49 9.94
N CYS A 82 -15.91 -7.08 8.85
CA CYS A 82 -16.29 -5.95 8.01
C CYS A 82 -16.91 -6.38 6.67
N ARG A 83 -17.45 -7.62 6.56
CA ARG A 83 -17.94 -8.18 5.30
C ARG A 83 -18.97 -7.29 4.59
N LYS A 84 -19.87 -6.65 5.34
CA LYS A 84 -20.92 -5.78 4.76
C LYS A 84 -20.31 -4.51 4.16
N GLU A 85 -19.40 -3.88 4.87
CA GLU A 85 -18.69 -2.67 4.46
C GLU A 85 -17.80 -2.94 3.24
N LEU A 86 -17.06 -4.05 3.26
CA LEU A 86 -16.22 -4.49 2.15
C LEU A 86 -17.04 -4.80 0.90
N LEU A 87 -18.18 -5.47 0.99
CA LEU A 87 -19.06 -5.72 -0.15
C LEU A 87 -19.52 -4.42 -0.82
N VAL A 88 -19.80 -3.37 -0.04
CA VAL A 88 -20.14 -2.04 -0.59
C VAL A 88 -18.94 -1.44 -1.32
N ILE A 89 -17.74 -1.51 -0.75
CA ILE A 89 -16.52 -1.01 -1.40
C ILE A 89 -16.28 -1.76 -2.73
N TRP A 90 -16.31 -3.09 -2.70
CA TRP A 90 -16.08 -3.94 -3.87
C TRP A 90 -17.14 -3.75 -4.97
N SER A 91 -18.41 -3.53 -4.60
CA SER A 91 -19.44 -3.21 -5.58
C SER A 91 -19.18 -1.90 -6.33
N ARG A 92 -18.59 -0.90 -5.63
CA ARG A 92 -18.18 0.37 -6.24
C ARG A 92 -16.95 0.18 -7.14
N VAL A 93 -15.95 -0.59 -6.68
CA VAL A 93 -14.76 -0.93 -7.48
C VAL A 93 -15.18 -1.64 -8.75
N LYS A 94 -16.06 -2.64 -8.67
CA LYS A 94 -16.59 -3.35 -9.85
C LYS A 94 -17.24 -2.40 -10.85
N LYS A 95 -18.05 -1.44 -10.38
CA LYS A 95 -18.66 -0.42 -11.26
C LYS A 95 -17.63 0.46 -11.95
N ILE A 96 -16.55 0.83 -11.24
CA ILE A 96 -15.46 1.61 -11.82
C ILE A 96 -14.71 0.78 -12.86
N CYS A 97 -14.37 -0.48 -12.55
CA CYS A 97 -13.68 -1.37 -13.49
C CYS A 97 -14.45 -1.61 -14.80
N LEU A 98 -15.77 -1.56 -14.75
CA LEU A 98 -16.66 -1.71 -15.92
C LEU A 98 -16.94 -0.39 -16.64
N SER A 99 -16.33 0.71 -16.25
CA SER A 99 -16.47 2.03 -16.85
C SER A 99 -15.23 2.41 -17.67
N TRP A 100 -15.35 3.46 -18.50
CA TRP A 100 -14.21 3.97 -19.27
C TRP A 100 -13.10 4.49 -18.36
N GLU A 101 -13.44 5.01 -17.18
CA GLU A 101 -12.47 5.40 -16.17
C GLU A 101 -11.67 4.20 -15.67
N GLY A 102 -12.30 3.03 -15.56
CA GLY A 102 -11.63 1.78 -15.21
C GLY A 102 -10.58 1.37 -16.23
N VAL A 103 -10.82 1.59 -17.51
CA VAL A 103 -9.84 1.35 -18.57
C VAL A 103 -8.63 2.27 -18.41
N LEU A 104 -8.83 3.55 -18.12
CA LEU A 104 -7.74 4.49 -17.86
C LEU A 104 -6.94 4.06 -16.63
N TYR A 105 -7.60 3.65 -15.54
CA TYR A 105 -6.93 3.16 -14.32
C TYR A 105 -6.10 1.92 -14.62
N LEU A 106 -6.63 1.01 -15.42
CA LEU A 106 -5.89 -0.19 -15.84
C LEU A 106 -4.66 0.16 -16.69
N ILE A 107 -4.80 1.09 -17.64
CA ILE A 107 -3.68 1.57 -18.46
C ILE A 107 -2.57 2.14 -17.56
N PHE A 108 -2.91 3.01 -16.60
CA PHE A 108 -1.95 3.56 -15.65
C PHE A 108 -1.28 2.49 -14.81
N ALA A 109 -2.05 1.53 -14.28
CA ALA A 109 -1.49 0.43 -13.50
C ALA A 109 -0.53 -0.42 -14.33
N VAL A 110 -0.90 -0.75 -15.57
CA VAL A 110 -0.05 -1.52 -16.49
C VAL A 110 1.21 -0.74 -16.87
N MET A 111 1.11 0.55 -17.17
CA MET A 111 2.26 1.41 -17.44
C MET A 111 3.21 1.48 -16.24
N THR A 112 2.68 1.72 -15.03
CA THR A 112 3.47 1.74 -13.81
C THR A 112 4.15 0.39 -13.57
N ALA A 113 3.44 -0.74 -13.78
CA ALA A 113 4.00 -2.09 -13.65
C ALA A 113 5.08 -2.36 -14.70
N TYR A 114 4.90 -1.86 -15.92
CA TYR A 114 5.91 -1.97 -16.97
C TYR A 114 7.20 -1.25 -16.58
N PHE A 115 7.12 0.00 -16.16
CA PHE A 115 8.30 0.75 -15.72
C PHE A 115 8.93 0.13 -14.48
N ALA A 116 8.14 -0.25 -13.48
CA ALA A 116 8.62 -0.92 -12.27
C ALA A 116 9.31 -2.28 -12.55
N SER A 117 8.90 -2.98 -13.63
CA SER A 117 9.50 -4.27 -14.02
C SER A 117 10.81 -4.15 -14.79
N ARG A 118 11.15 -2.97 -15.29
CA ARG A 118 12.37 -2.78 -16.13
C ARG A 118 13.66 -2.61 -15.33
N GLY A 119 13.58 -2.68 -14.00
CA GLY A 119 14.77 -2.56 -13.16
C GLY A 119 15.44 -1.19 -13.21
N LEU A 120 14.73 -0.14 -13.67
CA LEU A 120 15.16 1.24 -13.54
C LEU A 120 15.11 1.60 -12.06
N GLN A 121 16.17 1.24 -11.36
CA GLN A 121 16.29 1.47 -9.93
C GLN A 121 16.90 2.85 -9.73
N HIS A 122 16.32 3.60 -8.81
CA HIS A 122 16.98 4.78 -8.29
C HIS A 122 18.32 4.37 -7.68
N THR A 123 19.35 5.19 -7.80
CA THR A 123 20.70 4.93 -7.28
C THR A 123 20.67 4.45 -5.83
N ASP A 124 19.85 5.08 -5.00
CA ASP A 124 19.68 4.75 -3.59
C ASP A 124 19.09 3.36 -3.33
N THR A 125 18.36 2.78 -4.29
CA THR A 125 17.79 1.43 -4.14
C THR A 125 18.89 0.39 -4.00
N GLY A 126 19.93 0.46 -4.82
CA GLY A 126 21.09 -0.43 -4.74
C GLY A 126 21.99 -0.13 -3.53
N ILE A 127 22.10 1.14 -3.15
CA ILE A 127 23.00 1.58 -2.07
C ILE A 127 22.47 1.16 -0.70
N TYR A 128 21.18 1.45 -0.38
CA TYR A 128 20.67 1.20 0.97
C TYR A 128 19.20 0.74 1.06
N HIS A 129 18.29 1.12 0.15
CA HIS A 129 16.87 0.76 0.30
C HIS A 129 16.63 -0.76 0.27
N ALA A 130 17.16 -1.45 -0.74
CA ALA A 130 17.01 -2.90 -0.87
C ALA A 130 17.71 -3.64 0.29
N GLN A 131 18.86 -3.13 0.72
CA GLN A 131 19.58 -3.70 1.86
C GLN A 131 18.83 -3.49 3.17
N ALA A 132 18.23 -2.31 3.39
CA ALA A 132 17.42 -2.04 4.58
C ALA A 132 16.18 -2.95 4.63
N ILE A 133 15.49 -3.18 3.50
CA ILE A 133 14.39 -4.15 3.43
C ILE A 133 14.88 -5.54 3.81
N ARG A 134 16.03 -5.95 3.28
CA ARG A 134 16.64 -7.25 3.59
C ARG A 134 16.96 -7.41 5.08
N TRP A 135 17.42 -6.36 5.75
CA TRP A 135 17.63 -6.38 7.20
C TRP A 135 16.34 -6.66 7.96
N TYR A 136 15.22 -6.02 7.58
CA TYR A 136 13.90 -6.30 8.17
C TYR A 136 13.46 -7.75 7.95
N GLU A 137 13.70 -8.30 6.75
CA GLU A 137 13.32 -9.67 6.39
C GLU A 137 14.12 -10.73 7.14
N GLU A 138 15.40 -10.51 7.34
CA GLU A 138 16.33 -11.53 7.87
C GLU A 138 16.55 -11.42 9.38
N TYR A 139 16.56 -10.21 9.91
CA TYR A 139 16.95 -9.95 11.30
C TYR A 139 15.94 -9.11 12.10
N GLY A 140 15.09 -8.32 11.44
CA GLY A 140 14.28 -7.30 12.08
C GLY A 140 15.06 -6.00 12.31
N LEU A 141 14.74 -5.29 13.38
CA LEU A 141 15.40 -4.03 13.73
C LEU A 141 16.73 -4.29 14.44
N VAL A 142 17.83 -4.05 13.76
CA VAL A 142 19.18 -4.22 14.30
C VAL A 142 19.73 -2.88 14.78
N LYS A 143 20.12 -2.81 16.05
CA LYS A 143 20.74 -1.61 16.65
C LYS A 143 22.13 -1.39 16.06
N GLY A 144 22.49 -0.13 15.81
CA GLY A 144 23.84 0.25 15.40
C GLY A 144 24.10 0.14 13.89
N LEU A 145 23.13 -0.22 13.05
CA LEU A 145 23.31 -0.26 11.58
C LEU A 145 23.80 1.07 11.00
N GLY A 146 23.41 2.19 11.59
CA GLY A 146 23.90 3.51 11.20
C GLY A 146 25.42 3.70 11.35
N ASN A 147 26.09 2.88 12.20
CA ASN A 147 27.54 2.89 12.33
C ASN A 147 28.23 2.16 11.16
N LEU A 148 27.53 1.26 10.47
CA LEU A 148 28.04 0.59 9.27
C LEU A 148 27.86 1.48 8.05
N GLN A 149 26.69 2.09 7.92
CA GLN A 149 26.35 3.03 6.87
C GLN A 149 25.29 4.01 7.36
N GLN A 150 25.58 5.30 7.28
CA GLN A 150 24.71 6.35 7.85
C GLN A 150 23.27 6.33 7.29
N HIS A 151 23.06 5.91 6.03
CA HIS A 151 21.74 5.82 5.44
C HIS A 151 20.82 4.79 6.13
N PHE A 152 21.36 3.78 6.80
CA PHE A 152 20.57 2.85 7.61
C PHE A 152 20.01 3.49 8.89
N ALA A 153 20.54 4.63 9.30
CA ALA A 153 20.02 5.40 10.43
C ALA A 153 18.68 6.11 10.11
N TYR A 154 18.33 6.25 8.85
CA TYR A 154 17.05 6.90 8.45
C TYR A 154 15.82 6.15 8.94
N ASN A 155 15.92 4.84 9.17
CA ASN A 155 14.88 3.99 9.75
C ASN A 155 13.48 4.28 9.22
N SER A 156 13.32 4.32 7.90
CA SER A 156 12.05 4.64 7.26
C SER A 156 11.00 3.58 7.54
N ALA A 157 9.86 3.99 8.09
CA ALA A 157 8.70 3.14 8.35
C ALA A 157 8.19 2.42 7.10
N TYR A 158 8.32 3.05 5.94
CA TYR A 158 7.98 2.48 4.64
C TYR A 158 8.76 1.19 4.34
N LEU A 159 10.04 1.10 4.74
CA LEU A 159 10.87 -0.08 4.46
C LEU A 159 10.39 -1.32 5.23
N ALA A 160 9.84 -1.13 6.44
CA ALA A 160 9.19 -2.22 7.18
C ALA A 160 7.90 -2.70 6.48
N TYR A 161 7.09 -1.76 5.97
CA TYR A 161 5.92 -2.09 5.15
C TYR A 161 6.32 -2.84 3.86
N ALA A 162 7.38 -2.40 3.19
CA ALA A 162 7.90 -3.06 2.01
C ALA A 162 8.37 -4.49 2.31
N ALA A 163 9.03 -4.71 3.45
CA ALA A 163 9.45 -6.03 3.90
C ALA A 163 8.25 -6.97 4.16
N ALA A 164 7.14 -6.45 4.72
CA ALA A 164 5.93 -7.24 4.95
C ALA A 164 5.31 -7.79 3.65
N PHE A 165 5.54 -7.12 2.51
CA PHE A 165 5.02 -7.52 1.20
C PHE A 165 6.10 -7.94 0.19
N SER A 166 7.30 -8.21 0.65
CA SER A 166 8.41 -8.62 -0.24
C SER A 166 8.24 -10.01 -0.85
N MET A 167 7.38 -10.86 -0.27
CA MET A 167 7.12 -12.25 -0.68
C MET A 167 8.38 -13.14 -0.76
N LYS A 168 9.51 -12.73 -0.19
CA LYS A 168 10.75 -13.49 -0.22
C LYS A 168 10.59 -14.92 0.30
N TRP A 169 9.78 -15.10 1.34
CA TRP A 169 9.49 -16.40 1.94
C TRP A 169 8.74 -17.36 0.99
N LEU A 170 8.04 -16.83 -0.03
CA LEU A 170 7.26 -17.60 -1.00
C LEU A 170 8.01 -17.83 -2.31
N VAL A 171 8.67 -16.79 -2.84
CA VAL A 171 9.32 -16.84 -4.17
C VAL A 171 10.84 -16.91 -4.11
N GLY A 172 11.43 -16.96 -2.92
CA GLY A 172 12.87 -17.08 -2.70
C GLY A 172 13.67 -15.77 -2.87
N GLN A 173 13.06 -14.75 -3.45
CA GLN A 173 13.67 -13.42 -3.63
C GLN A 173 12.68 -12.31 -3.25
N SER A 174 13.21 -11.16 -2.81
CA SER A 174 12.38 -10.01 -2.45
C SER A 174 11.79 -9.36 -3.69
N LEU A 175 10.47 -9.24 -3.71
CA LEU A 175 9.75 -8.47 -4.73
C LEU A 175 9.65 -7.01 -4.29
N HIS A 176 10.40 -6.11 -4.92
CA HIS A 176 10.40 -4.68 -4.60
C HIS A 176 9.24 -3.95 -5.31
N GLY A 177 8.00 -4.46 -5.13
CA GLY A 177 6.82 -3.96 -5.85
C GLY A 177 5.99 -2.91 -5.11
N THR A 178 6.23 -2.69 -3.81
CA THR A 178 5.39 -1.83 -2.97
C THR A 178 5.42 -0.35 -3.38
N ASN A 179 6.56 0.16 -3.84
CA ASN A 179 6.68 1.54 -4.31
C ASN A 179 5.82 1.78 -5.56
N GLY A 180 5.86 0.84 -6.51
CA GLY A 180 4.99 0.88 -7.69
C GLY A 180 3.50 0.78 -7.33
N PHE A 181 3.13 -0.03 -6.32
CA PHE A 181 1.77 -0.05 -5.80
C PHE A 181 1.33 1.31 -5.27
N LEU A 182 2.15 1.96 -4.44
CA LEU A 182 1.83 3.28 -3.90
C LEU A 182 1.70 4.33 -5.00
N GLN A 183 2.59 4.29 -5.99
CA GLN A 183 2.53 5.17 -7.16
C GLN A 183 1.24 4.96 -7.96
N ALA A 184 0.90 3.70 -8.27
CA ALA A 184 -0.33 3.37 -8.99
C ALA A 184 -1.57 3.80 -8.19
N PHE A 185 -1.58 3.56 -6.88
CA PHE A 185 -2.66 3.99 -6.00
C PHE A 185 -2.80 5.52 -5.97
N LEU A 186 -1.70 6.25 -5.88
CA LEU A 186 -1.68 7.71 -5.92
C LEU A 186 -2.22 8.25 -7.25
N CYS A 187 -1.81 7.67 -8.38
CA CYS A 187 -2.31 8.04 -9.70
C CYS A 187 -3.81 7.81 -9.83
N ILE A 188 -4.31 6.64 -9.40
CA ILE A 188 -5.74 6.31 -9.41
C ILE A 188 -6.54 7.31 -8.56
N TRP A 189 -6.03 7.64 -7.37
CA TRP A 189 -6.67 8.61 -6.48
C TRP A 189 -6.69 10.02 -7.07
N ALA A 190 -5.64 10.43 -7.76
CA ALA A 190 -5.55 11.74 -8.41
C ALA A 190 -6.44 11.83 -9.66
N LEU A 191 -6.58 10.76 -10.44
CA LEU A 191 -7.48 10.68 -11.58
C LEU A 191 -8.95 10.91 -11.18
N TYR A 192 -9.31 10.55 -9.95
CA TYR A 192 -10.63 10.88 -9.42
C TYR A 192 -10.86 12.39 -9.31
N GLY A 193 -9.82 13.16 -8.95
CA GLY A 193 -9.85 14.62 -8.98
C GLY A 193 -10.09 15.17 -10.38
N LEU A 194 -9.37 14.67 -11.40
CA LEU A 194 -9.57 15.07 -12.80
C LEU A 194 -10.99 14.82 -13.28
N LYS A 195 -11.60 13.70 -12.88
CA LYS A 195 -13.00 13.40 -13.18
C LYS A 195 -13.95 14.45 -12.62
N ASN A 196 -13.71 14.93 -11.38
CA ASN A 196 -14.53 15.97 -10.78
C ASN A 196 -14.38 17.31 -11.52
N PHE A 197 -13.17 17.65 -11.97
CA PHE A 197 -12.95 18.82 -12.84
C PHE A 197 -13.74 18.70 -14.15
N ALA A 198 -13.64 17.58 -14.84
CA ALA A 198 -14.34 17.35 -16.11
C ALA A 198 -15.87 17.43 -15.96
N ARG A 199 -16.41 17.21 -14.76
CA ARG A 199 -17.84 17.28 -14.46
C ARG A 199 -18.29 18.63 -13.86
N HIS A 200 -17.41 19.61 -13.80
CA HIS A 200 -17.65 20.92 -13.16
C HIS A 200 -18.13 20.81 -11.70
N LYS A 201 -17.69 19.78 -10.98
CA LYS A 201 -18.00 19.52 -9.57
C LYS A 201 -16.72 19.47 -8.71
N SER A 202 -15.70 20.22 -9.11
CA SER A 202 -14.41 20.25 -8.44
C SER A 202 -14.44 21.08 -7.15
N HIS A 203 -13.70 20.60 -6.18
CA HIS A 203 -13.38 21.29 -4.92
C HIS A 203 -11.87 21.53 -4.82
N LEU A 204 -11.45 22.35 -3.88
CA LEU A 204 -10.02 22.61 -3.62
C LEU A 204 -9.22 21.30 -3.43
N ALA A 205 -9.81 20.32 -2.76
CA ALA A 205 -9.21 18.99 -2.59
C ALA A 205 -8.90 18.27 -3.91
N ASP A 206 -9.68 18.49 -4.96
CA ASP A 206 -9.44 17.90 -6.28
C ASP A 206 -8.24 18.58 -6.96
N GLY A 207 -8.07 19.89 -6.76
CA GLY A 207 -6.87 20.61 -7.18
C GLY A 207 -5.60 20.08 -6.53
N CYS A 208 -5.64 19.83 -5.20
CA CYS A 208 -4.53 19.21 -4.49
C CYS A 208 -4.21 17.80 -5.01
N ARG A 209 -5.22 16.97 -5.32
CA ARG A 209 -5.04 15.63 -5.91
C ARG A 209 -4.30 15.69 -7.24
N VAL A 210 -4.73 16.60 -8.13
CA VAL A 210 -4.08 16.79 -9.44
C VAL A 210 -2.67 17.33 -9.28
N GLY A 211 -2.46 18.27 -8.37
CA GLY A 211 -1.12 18.82 -8.06
C GLY A 211 -0.15 17.74 -7.57
N ILE A 212 -0.60 16.83 -6.70
CA ILE A 212 0.20 15.69 -6.23
C ILE A 212 0.52 14.74 -7.39
N LEU A 213 -0.43 14.49 -8.29
CA LEU A 213 -0.18 13.66 -9.47
C LEU A 213 0.90 14.26 -10.36
N LEU A 214 0.81 15.57 -10.66
CA LEU A 214 1.80 16.27 -11.47
C LEU A 214 3.19 16.18 -10.82
N TYR A 215 3.28 16.42 -9.52
CA TYR A 215 4.54 16.28 -8.78
C TYR A 215 5.10 14.84 -8.80
N ALA A 216 4.25 13.83 -8.78
CA ALA A 216 4.69 12.43 -8.77
C ALA A 216 5.13 11.91 -10.15
N ILE A 217 4.81 12.63 -11.24
CA ILE A 217 5.18 12.27 -12.62
C ILE A 217 6.41 13.05 -13.09
N CYS A 218 6.63 14.28 -12.59
CA CYS A 218 7.80 15.10 -12.89
C CYS A 218 9.03 14.72 -12.08
#